data_40694becdf04b5a5e62d8d9195703748
#
_entry.id   40694becdf04b5a5e62d8d9195703748
#
_cell.length_a   1.000
_cell.length_b   1.000
_cell.length_c   1.000
_cell.angle_alpha   90.00
_cell.angle_beta   90.00
_cell.angle_gamma   90.00
#
_symmetry.space_group_name_H-M   'P 1'
#
loop_
_entity.id
_entity.type
_entity.pdbx_description
1 polymer ?
#
loop_
_entity_poly.entity_id
_entity_poly.type
_entity_poly.pdbx_seq_one_letter_code
_entity_poly.pdbx_strand_id
1 'polypeptide(L)'
;MIWPEADDEESLYLFTDGEIQRSGESPLLLLNKGNFCRLNTYFNSLSAGKWKKYTVVDHVRIHVKIKGTCNVRVCALSKENRKKILWESEWTGSGESAELPCEIELPETGMLYLELEAMQPQTEFMGFDFSADIEKWREEIRMAAVICTYKREKDVLRTLNEIKEQIFQNSQSVLYGKLRVFVSDNGKTLEPENIPQIQIRKNK
;
A
#
# COMPACT_ATOMS: atom_id res chain seq x y z
N MET A 1 -3.92 0.33 6.22
CA MET A 1 -3.36 -1.01 6.51
C MET A 1 -4.10 -2.06 5.72
N ILE A 2 -3.41 -3.10 5.25
CA ILE A 2 -4.00 -4.27 4.58
C ILE A 2 -3.92 -5.45 5.56
N TRP A 3 -5.05 -6.13 5.75
CA TRP A 3 -5.14 -7.30 6.61
C TRP A 3 -5.05 -8.60 5.78
N PRO A 4 -4.46 -9.69 6.33
CA PRO A 4 -4.47 -10.99 5.67
C PRO A 4 -5.89 -11.59 5.65
N GLU A 5 -6.25 -12.25 4.56
CA GLU A 5 -7.42 -13.12 4.52
C GLU A 5 -7.12 -14.48 5.22
N ALA A 6 -8.12 -15.35 5.32
CA ALA A 6 -7.97 -16.59 6.11
C ALA A 6 -6.89 -17.53 5.53
N ASP A 7 -6.73 -17.54 4.21
CA ASP A 7 -5.80 -18.42 3.49
C ASP A 7 -4.49 -17.74 3.08
N ASP A 8 -4.29 -16.47 3.49
CA ASP A 8 -3.08 -15.73 3.16
C ASP A 8 -1.88 -16.13 4.03
N GLU A 9 -0.68 -15.96 3.49
CA GLU A 9 0.56 -16.04 4.24
C GLU A 9 0.70 -14.77 5.12
N GLU A 10 0.41 -14.90 6.40
CA GLU A 10 0.33 -13.81 7.37
C GLU A 10 1.61 -12.98 7.44
N SER A 11 2.78 -13.61 7.27
CA SER A 11 4.09 -12.94 7.28
C SER A 11 4.28 -11.87 6.20
N LEU A 12 3.45 -11.87 5.14
CA LEU A 12 3.44 -10.83 4.12
C LEU A 12 2.73 -9.54 4.59
N TYR A 13 1.94 -9.62 5.67
CA TYR A 13 1.11 -8.54 6.18
C TYR A 13 1.60 -7.99 7.53
N LEU A 14 1.93 -8.88 8.47
CA LEU A 14 2.40 -8.48 9.80
C LEU A 14 3.19 -9.61 10.45
N PHE A 15 4.05 -9.24 11.42
CA PHE A 15 4.66 -10.16 12.37
C PHE A 15 4.14 -9.84 13.76
N THR A 16 3.54 -10.79 14.44
CA THR A 16 2.94 -10.59 15.76
C THR A 16 2.95 -11.87 16.59
N ASP A 17 2.90 -11.73 17.89
CA ASP A 17 2.58 -12.77 18.86
C ASP A 17 1.18 -12.56 19.48
N GLY A 18 0.40 -11.59 18.95
CA GLY A 18 -0.99 -11.37 19.26
C GLY A 18 -1.94 -12.24 18.42
N GLU A 19 -3.24 -12.08 18.67
CA GLU A 19 -4.31 -12.83 18.00
C GLU A 19 -5.06 -11.96 17.00
N ILE A 20 -5.13 -12.37 15.73
CA ILE A 20 -5.95 -11.71 14.71
C ILE A 20 -7.39 -12.17 14.86
N GLN A 21 -8.27 -11.26 15.22
CA GLN A 21 -9.72 -11.49 15.28
C GLN A 21 -10.40 -11.00 14.01
N ARG A 22 -11.15 -11.88 13.36
CA ARG A 22 -11.86 -11.62 12.10
C ARG A 22 -13.38 -11.55 12.29
N SER A 23 -13.83 -11.44 13.54
CA SER A 23 -15.25 -11.31 13.89
C SER A 23 -15.63 -9.83 13.87
N GLY A 24 -16.50 -9.42 12.93
CA GLY A 24 -16.98 -8.04 12.82
C GLY A 24 -16.81 -7.47 11.42
N GLU A 25 -17.06 -6.16 11.28
CA GLU A 25 -16.96 -5.44 9.99
C GLU A 25 -15.51 -5.32 9.47
N SER A 26 -14.54 -5.31 10.37
CA SER A 26 -13.12 -5.22 10.02
C SER A 26 -12.28 -6.08 10.96
N PRO A 27 -11.20 -6.71 10.46
CA PRO A 27 -10.25 -7.42 11.31
C PRO A 27 -9.61 -6.50 12.34
N LEU A 28 -9.20 -7.07 13.48
CA LEU A 28 -8.39 -6.41 14.48
C LEU A 28 -7.35 -7.38 15.04
N LEU A 29 -6.27 -6.82 15.60
CA LEU A 29 -5.25 -7.55 16.32
C LEU A 29 -5.42 -7.32 17.82
N LEU A 30 -5.65 -8.38 18.58
CA LEU A 30 -5.71 -8.35 20.03
C LEU A 30 -4.32 -8.62 20.61
N LEU A 31 -3.82 -7.67 21.38
CA LEU A 31 -2.52 -7.71 22.02
C LEU A 31 -2.67 -7.75 23.54
N ASN A 32 -2.02 -8.69 24.20
CA ASN A 32 -1.84 -8.69 25.64
C ASN A 32 -0.56 -7.92 26.01
N LYS A 33 -0.43 -7.56 27.29
CA LYS A 33 0.75 -6.84 27.77
C LYS A 33 2.05 -7.55 27.36
N GLY A 34 2.95 -6.82 26.70
CA GLY A 34 4.22 -7.30 26.20
C GLY A 34 4.14 -7.94 24.80
N ASN A 35 2.93 -8.20 24.27
CA ASN A 35 2.81 -8.62 22.89
C ASN A 35 3.20 -7.49 21.94
N PHE A 36 3.71 -7.89 20.77
CA PHE A 36 4.16 -6.97 19.73
C PHE A 36 3.44 -7.17 18.39
N CYS A 37 3.49 -6.13 17.57
CA CYS A 37 3.18 -6.18 16.15
C CYS A 37 4.25 -5.40 15.38
N ARG A 38 4.78 -5.98 14.31
CA ARG A 38 5.72 -5.33 13.39
C ARG A 38 5.14 -5.36 11.98
N LEU A 39 5.22 -4.22 11.32
CA LEU A 39 4.62 -4.00 10.01
C LEU A 39 5.70 -3.74 8.92
N ASN A 40 6.92 -4.25 9.14
CA ASN A 40 8.02 -4.25 8.16
C ASN A 40 7.83 -5.35 7.09
N THR A 41 6.65 -5.39 6.48
CA THR A 41 6.19 -6.46 5.60
C THR A 41 5.91 -5.93 4.19
N TYR A 42 5.63 -6.84 3.27
CA TYR A 42 5.40 -6.48 1.88
C TYR A 42 4.21 -5.54 1.70
N PHE A 43 3.09 -5.82 2.41
CA PHE A 43 1.85 -5.05 2.23
C PHE A 43 1.72 -3.84 3.14
N ASN A 44 2.36 -3.83 4.32
CA ASN A 44 2.13 -2.80 5.33
C ASN A 44 3.33 -1.89 5.60
N SER A 45 4.39 -1.96 4.79
CA SER A 45 5.46 -0.98 4.80
C SER A 45 5.31 0.03 3.66
N LEU A 46 5.63 1.31 3.93
CA LEU A 46 5.69 2.35 2.90
C LEU A 46 7.07 2.33 2.23
N SER A 47 7.10 2.20 0.90
CA SER A 47 8.34 2.31 0.12
C SER A 47 8.82 3.77 0.04
N ALA A 48 9.26 4.30 1.18
CA ALA A 48 9.49 5.72 1.42
C ALA A 48 10.48 6.35 0.42
N GLY A 49 11.59 5.67 0.14
CA GLY A 49 12.57 6.18 -0.83
C GLY A 49 12.02 6.28 -2.26
N LYS A 50 11.04 5.42 -2.64
CA LYS A 50 10.37 5.56 -3.94
C LYS A 50 9.40 6.74 -3.92
N TRP A 51 8.63 6.91 -2.86
CA TRP A 51 7.72 8.03 -2.72
C TRP A 51 8.47 9.36 -2.78
N LYS A 52 9.54 9.53 -1.99
CA LYS A 52 10.38 10.73 -2.01
C LYS A 52 10.99 11.00 -3.40
N LYS A 53 11.46 9.97 -4.07
CA LYS A 53 12.11 10.11 -5.38
C LYS A 53 11.16 10.50 -6.50
N TYR A 54 9.96 9.89 -6.53
CA TYR A 54 9.07 9.99 -7.69
C TYR A 54 7.85 10.87 -7.47
N THR A 55 7.65 11.40 -6.26
CA THR A 55 6.55 12.32 -5.94
C THR A 55 7.06 13.62 -5.34
N VAL A 56 6.16 14.48 -4.90
CA VAL A 56 6.47 15.72 -4.15
C VAL A 56 6.36 15.50 -2.63
N VAL A 57 6.11 14.27 -2.21
CA VAL A 57 5.94 13.95 -0.78
C VAL A 57 7.30 13.85 -0.13
N ASP A 58 7.60 14.79 0.75
CA ASP A 58 8.81 14.80 1.58
C ASP A 58 8.54 14.34 3.01
N HIS A 59 7.32 14.56 3.51
CA HIS A 59 6.91 14.22 4.87
C HIS A 59 5.59 13.45 4.85
N VAL A 60 5.40 12.61 5.86
CA VAL A 60 4.14 11.89 6.07
C VAL A 60 3.70 12.02 7.52
N ARG A 61 2.38 12.07 7.71
CA ARG A 61 1.70 11.92 8.99
C ARG A 61 1.15 10.51 9.09
N ILE A 62 0.96 10.05 10.30
CA ILE A 62 0.56 8.67 10.57
C ILE A 62 -0.69 8.70 11.42
N HIS A 63 -1.72 8.05 10.96
CA HIS A 63 -2.95 7.83 11.70
C HIS A 63 -2.98 6.39 12.19
N VAL A 64 -3.34 6.19 13.44
CA VAL A 64 -3.47 4.87 14.05
C VAL A 64 -4.85 4.69 14.64
N LYS A 65 -5.38 3.48 14.57
CA LYS A 65 -6.62 3.10 15.21
C LYS A 65 -6.34 2.04 16.26
N ILE A 66 -6.23 2.50 17.52
CA ILE A 66 -5.86 1.69 18.67
C ILE A 66 -6.86 1.93 19.77
N LYS A 67 -7.25 0.87 20.49
CA LYS A 67 -7.98 0.96 21.75
C LYS A 67 -7.15 0.33 22.84
N GLY A 68 -6.74 1.14 23.81
CA GLY A 68 -5.79 0.75 24.86
C GLY A 68 -4.47 1.48 24.74
N THR A 69 -3.47 1.02 25.49
CA THR A 69 -2.15 1.67 25.59
C THR A 69 -1.06 0.78 25.02
N CYS A 70 -0.25 1.35 24.13
CA CYS A 70 0.93 0.67 23.55
C CYS A 70 2.09 1.65 23.39
N ASN A 71 3.30 1.12 23.34
CA ASN A 71 4.45 1.83 22.83
C ASN A 71 4.44 1.74 21.31
N VAL A 72 4.41 2.88 20.61
CA VAL A 72 4.38 2.98 19.15
C VAL A 72 5.72 3.48 18.67
N ARG A 73 6.32 2.77 17.72
CA ARG A 73 7.57 3.15 17.06
C ARG A 73 7.35 3.35 15.57
N VAL A 74 7.80 4.47 15.05
CA VAL A 74 7.94 4.69 13.60
C VAL A 74 9.38 4.37 13.23
N CYS A 75 9.56 3.39 12.38
CA CYS A 75 10.86 2.85 12.03
C CYS A 75 11.16 3.03 10.53
N ALA A 76 12.41 3.36 10.21
CA ALA A 76 12.96 3.26 8.88
C ALA A 76 13.83 2.01 8.75
N LEU A 77 13.73 1.32 7.62
CA LEU A 77 14.59 0.19 7.26
C LEU A 77 15.36 0.55 5.99
N SER A 78 16.70 0.61 6.08
CA SER A 78 17.55 0.88 4.92
C SER A 78 17.62 -0.33 3.97
N LYS A 79 18.22 -0.12 2.78
CA LYS A 79 18.49 -1.22 1.83
C LYS A 79 19.45 -2.27 2.38
N GLU A 80 20.33 -1.89 3.30
CA GLU A 80 21.26 -2.78 3.99
C GLU A 80 20.65 -3.45 5.22
N ASN A 81 19.31 -3.39 5.35
CA ASN A 81 18.56 -3.98 6.44
C ASN A 81 18.89 -3.38 7.83
N ARG A 82 19.34 -2.12 7.85
CA ARG A 82 19.59 -1.39 9.11
C ARG A 82 18.34 -0.66 9.55
N LYS A 83 17.87 -1.00 10.74
CA LYS A 83 16.74 -0.35 11.39
C LYS A 83 17.18 0.94 12.07
N LYS A 84 16.37 2.00 11.90
CA LYS A 84 16.47 3.26 12.65
C LYS A 84 15.08 3.60 13.19
N ILE A 85 14.96 3.87 14.48
CA ILE A 85 13.75 4.43 15.07
C ILE A 85 13.78 5.94 14.79
N LEU A 86 12.73 6.45 14.14
CA LEU A 86 12.56 7.85 13.81
C LEU A 86 11.73 8.57 14.87
N TRP A 87 10.78 7.87 15.44
CA TRP A 87 9.93 8.37 16.53
C TRP A 87 9.46 7.21 17.38
N GLU A 88 9.29 7.45 18.68
CA GLU A 88 8.81 6.48 19.66
C GLU A 88 8.07 7.21 20.78
N SER A 89 6.90 6.72 21.14
CA SER A 89 6.17 7.20 22.32
C SER A 89 5.14 6.18 22.78
N GLU A 90 4.81 6.26 24.08
CA GLU A 90 3.59 5.65 24.60
C GLU A 90 2.37 6.38 24.04
N TRP A 91 1.41 5.61 23.55
CA TRP A 91 0.18 6.10 22.96
C TRP A 91 -1.03 5.39 23.57
N THR A 92 -2.03 6.18 23.97
CA THR A 92 -3.32 5.66 24.46
C THR A 92 -4.42 6.09 23.52
N GLY A 93 -5.10 5.13 22.91
CA GLY A 93 -6.19 5.35 21.97
C GLY A 93 -7.54 4.89 22.50
N SER A 94 -8.62 5.52 22.01
CA SER A 94 -10.01 5.19 22.33
C SER A 94 -10.67 4.17 21.40
N GLY A 95 -9.98 3.76 20.34
CA GLY A 95 -10.52 2.94 19.25
C GLY A 95 -10.92 3.75 18.02
N GLU A 96 -10.87 5.07 18.09
CA GLU A 96 -11.04 5.95 16.93
C GLU A 96 -9.69 6.18 16.23
N SER A 97 -9.75 6.54 14.94
CA SER A 97 -8.56 6.94 14.19
C SER A 97 -8.02 8.26 14.72
N ALA A 98 -6.74 8.29 15.07
CA ALA A 98 -6.09 9.48 15.58
C ALA A 98 -4.68 9.64 14.97
N GLU A 99 -4.31 10.88 14.69
CA GLU A 99 -2.99 11.23 14.18
C GLU A 99 -1.96 11.18 15.30
N LEU A 100 -0.83 10.52 15.06
CA LEU A 100 0.31 10.54 15.97
C LEU A 100 0.95 11.95 15.98
N PRO A 101 1.42 12.45 17.13
CA PRO A 101 1.99 13.80 17.23
C PRO A 101 3.40 13.86 16.66
N CYS A 102 3.58 13.35 15.44
CA CYS A 102 4.85 13.36 14.73
C CYS A 102 4.63 13.49 13.22
N GLU A 103 5.46 14.27 12.59
CA GLU A 103 5.60 14.35 11.15
C GLU A 103 6.95 13.74 10.76
N ILE A 104 6.93 12.76 9.87
CA ILE A 104 8.12 11.98 9.54
C ILE A 104 8.63 12.40 8.17
N GLU A 105 9.86 12.92 8.13
CA GLU A 105 10.58 13.13 6.88
C GLU A 105 10.87 11.79 6.21
N LEU A 106 10.53 11.66 4.91
CA LEU A 106 10.78 10.44 4.15
C LEU A 106 12.28 10.25 3.94
N PRO A 107 12.85 9.06 4.28
CA PRO A 107 14.23 8.76 3.97
C PRO A 107 14.47 8.66 2.47
N GLU A 108 15.68 8.99 2.02
CA GLU A 108 16.09 8.94 0.61
C GLU A 108 15.99 7.51 0.01
N THR A 109 16.10 6.50 0.84
CA THR A 109 16.04 5.09 0.43
C THR A 109 15.39 4.25 1.50
N GLY A 110 14.84 3.07 1.10
CA GLY A 110 14.30 2.12 2.06
C GLY A 110 12.80 2.30 2.31
N MET A 111 12.37 1.81 3.46
CA MET A 111 10.96 1.70 3.83
C MET A 111 10.68 2.34 5.18
N LEU A 112 9.44 2.83 5.38
CA LEU A 112 8.89 3.18 6.68
C LEU A 112 7.86 2.14 7.11
N TYR A 113 7.80 1.87 8.39
CA TYR A 113 6.82 0.97 8.99
C TYR A 113 6.60 1.28 10.46
N LEU A 114 5.57 0.66 11.04
CA LEU A 114 5.24 0.77 12.45
C LEU A 114 5.63 -0.50 13.20
N GLU A 115 6.02 -0.32 14.46
CA GLU A 115 6.08 -1.35 15.48
C GLU A 115 5.21 -0.93 16.66
N LEU A 116 4.52 -1.88 17.24
CA LEU A 116 3.66 -1.70 18.39
C LEU A 116 4.06 -2.72 19.46
N GLU A 117 4.01 -2.30 20.73
CA GLU A 117 4.18 -3.17 21.89
C GLU A 117 3.12 -2.81 22.91
N ALA A 118 2.23 -3.75 23.24
CA ALA A 118 1.13 -3.49 24.16
C ALA A 118 1.64 -3.29 25.60
N MET A 119 1.22 -2.20 26.24
CA MET A 119 1.58 -1.86 27.60
C MET A 119 0.56 -2.38 28.63
N GLN A 120 -0.62 -2.76 28.17
CA GLN A 120 -1.72 -3.30 28.98
C GLN A 120 -2.38 -4.51 28.31
N PRO A 121 -3.13 -5.34 29.06
CA PRO A 121 -3.93 -6.42 28.50
C PRO A 121 -5.05 -5.89 27.58
N GLN A 122 -5.46 -6.72 26.63
CA GLN A 122 -6.60 -6.43 25.72
C GLN A 122 -6.48 -5.11 24.95
N THR A 123 -5.27 -4.77 24.51
CA THR A 123 -5.06 -3.68 23.57
C THR A 123 -5.49 -4.15 22.18
N GLU A 124 -6.40 -3.40 21.56
CA GLU A 124 -6.92 -3.69 20.22
C GLU A 124 -6.23 -2.76 19.20
N PHE A 125 -5.52 -3.34 18.24
CA PHE A 125 -4.98 -2.61 17.09
C PHE A 125 -5.84 -2.89 15.87
N MET A 126 -6.47 -1.85 15.31
CA MET A 126 -7.44 -1.96 14.22
C MET A 126 -6.88 -1.45 12.88
N GLY A 127 -5.66 -0.90 12.89
CA GLY A 127 -4.97 -0.50 11.67
C GLY A 127 -4.29 0.86 11.77
N PHE A 128 -3.69 1.24 10.64
CA PHE A 128 -3.01 2.52 10.48
C PHE A 128 -2.99 2.94 9.01
N ASP A 129 -2.71 4.21 8.75
CA ASP A 129 -2.42 4.72 7.42
C ASP A 129 -1.40 5.86 7.45
N PHE A 130 -0.80 6.12 6.29
CA PHE A 130 0.06 7.27 6.05
C PHE A 130 -0.72 8.30 5.25
N SER A 131 -0.62 9.57 5.63
CA SER A 131 -1.16 10.70 4.88
C SER A 131 -0.07 11.74 4.61
N ALA A 132 -0.26 12.55 3.58
CA ALA A 132 0.60 13.67 3.27
C ALA A 132 -0.24 14.82 2.69
N ASP A 133 0.05 16.03 3.12
CA ASP A 133 -0.51 17.23 2.47
C ASP A 133 0.40 17.62 1.30
N ILE A 134 -0.20 17.71 0.12
CA ILE A 134 0.48 18.17 -1.08
C ILE A 134 -0.27 19.34 -1.68
N GLU A 135 0.39 20.50 -1.76
CA GLU A 135 -0.17 21.69 -2.39
C GLU A 135 -0.08 21.64 -3.92
N LYS A 136 0.96 21.00 -4.44
CA LYS A 136 1.23 20.93 -5.89
C LYS A 136 1.69 19.55 -6.30
N TRP A 137 1.16 19.06 -7.42
CA TRP A 137 1.69 17.89 -8.11
C TRP A 137 3.01 18.24 -8.81
N ARG A 138 3.96 17.31 -8.79
CA ARG A 138 5.28 17.52 -9.41
C ARG A 138 5.17 17.73 -10.92
N GLU A 139 4.38 16.90 -11.58
CA GLU A 139 4.05 16.96 -13.01
C GLU A 139 2.74 16.21 -13.26
N GLU A 140 2.18 16.38 -14.46
CA GLU A 140 1.04 15.56 -14.88
C GLU A 140 1.43 14.08 -14.92
N ILE A 141 0.75 13.26 -14.11
CA ILE A 141 1.03 11.82 -14.04
C ILE A 141 0.57 11.18 -15.36
N ARG A 142 1.50 10.49 -16.03
CA ARG A 142 1.22 9.60 -17.17
C ARG A 142 1.55 8.18 -16.77
N MET A 143 0.63 7.27 -17.01
CA MET A 143 0.76 5.86 -16.66
C MET A 143 0.87 4.99 -17.89
N ALA A 144 1.67 3.94 -17.79
CA ALA A 144 1.72 2.86 -18.77
C ALA A 144 1.40 1.54 -18.07
N ALA A 145 0.36 0.85 -18.53
CA ALA A 145 0.09 -0.53 -18.14
C ALA A 145 0.70 -1.47 -19.20
N VAL A 146 1.41 -2.50 -18.74
CA VAL A 146 1.99 -3.52 -19.60
C VAL A 146 1.34 -4.85 -19.29
N ILE A 147 0.72 -5.47 -20.29
CA ILE A 147 0.07 -6.77 -20.18
C ILE A 147 0.86 -7.76 -21.04
N CYS A 148 1.43 -8.79 -20.40
CA CYS A 148 2.05 -9.89 -21.11
C CYS A 148 1.07 -11.06 -21.23
N THR A 149 0.88 -11.59 -22.44
CA THR A 149 -0.06 -12.69 -22.64
C THR A 149 0.53 -13.81 -23.51
N TYR A 150 0.08 -15.02 -23.27
CA TYR A 150 0.35 -16.20 -24.08
C TYR A 150 -0.91 -17.07 -24.13
N LYS A 151 -1.60 -17.08 -25.30
CA LYS A 151 -2.81 -17.87 -25.52
C LYS A 151 -3.93 -17.66 -24.49
N ARG A 152 -4.14 -16.39 -24.06
CA ARG A 152 -5.20 -15.98 -23.11
C ARG A 152 -6.02 -14.82 -23.67
N GLU A 153 -6.43 -14.93 -24.92
CA GLU A 153 -7.10 -13.86 -25.67
C GLU A 153 -8.36 -13.36 -24.94
N LYS A 154 -9.19 -14.28 -24.46
CA LYS A 154 -10.44 -13.94 -23.79
C LYS A 154 -10.24 -13.09 -22.54
N ASP A 155 -9.22 -13.45 -21.72
CA ASP A 155 -8.93 -12.71 -20.49
C ASP A 155 -8.39 -11.33 -20.79
N VAL A 156 -7.48 -11.23 -21.77
CA VAL A 156 -6.91 -9.94 -22.18
C VAL A 156 -7.98 -9.04 -22.78
N LEU A 157 -8.82 -9.55 -23.68
CA LEU A 157 -9.89 -8.76 -24.29
C LEU A 157 -10.90 -8.28 -23.25
N ARG A 158 -11.24 -9.10 -22.25
CA ARG A 158 -12.09 -8.67 -21.13
C ARG A 158 -11.44 -7.51 -20.37
N THR A 159 -10.17 -7.65 -19.99
CA THR A 159 -9.43 -6.59 -19.27
C THR A 159 -9.33 -5.30 -20.10
N LEU A 160 -9.05 -5.41 -21.40
CA LEU A 160 -8.98 -4.25 -22.28
C LEU A 160 -10.34 -3.55 -22.42
N ASN A 161 -11.44 -4.29 -22.50
CA ASN A 161 -12.79 -3.73 -22.52
C ASN A 161 -13.13 -3.01 -21.22
N GLU A 162 -12.80 -3.59 -20.07
CA GLU A 162 -12.99 -2.93 -18.77
C GLU A 162 -12.19 -1.62 -18.68
N ILE A 163 -10.92 -1.63 -19.09
CA ILE A 163 -10.09 -0.41 -19.15
C ILE A 163 -10.69 0.63 -20.09
N LYS A 164 -11.18 0.21 -21.25
CA LYS A 164 -11.83 1.09 -22.22
C LYS A 164 -13.05 1.79 -21.62
N GLU A 165 -13.95 1.03 -21.03
CA GLU A 165 -15.20 1.54 -20.46
C GLU A 165 -14.95 2.43 -19.25
N GLN A 166 -14.12 1.96 -18.30
CA GLN A 166 -13.92 2.62 -17.01
C GLN A 166 -12.90 3.77 -17.04
N ILE A 167 -12.01 3.79 -18.04
CA ILE A 167 -10.93 4.79 -18.10
C ILE A 167 -10.99 5.60 -19.39
N PHE A 168 -10.91 4.96 -20.54
CA PHE A 168 -10.76 5.71 -21.80
C PHE A 168 -12.05 6.41 -22.25
N GLN A 169 -13.20 5.86 -21.91
CA GLN A 169 -14.52 6.44 -22.21
C GLN A 169 -15.14 7.19 -21.01
N ASN A 170 -14.52 7.11 -19.85
CA ASN A 170 -15.02 7.76 -18.63
C ASN A 170 -14.21 9.03 -18.32
N SER A 171 -14.70 10.19 -18.70
CA SER A 171 -14.07 11.48 -18.43
C SER A 171 -13.93 11.83 -16.95
N GLN A 172 -14.66 11.15 -16.06
CA GLN A 172 -14.55 11.31 -14.60
C GLN A 172 -13.43 10.47 -14.00
N SER A 173 -12.85 9.54 -14.78
CA SER A 173 -11.72 8.74 -14.32
C SER A 173 -10.49 9.61 -14.10
N VAL A 174 -9.82 9.45 -12.97
CA VAL A 174 -8.54 10.15 -12.67
C VAL A 174 -7.42 9.80 -13.66
N LEU A 175 -7.57 8.68 -14.38
CA LEU A 175 -6.64 8.21 -15.41
C LEU A 175 -7.06 8.57 -16.85
N TYR A 176 -8.19 9.29 -17.02
CA TYR A 176 -8.64 9.72 -18.33
C TYR A 176 -7.58 10.55 -19.06
N GLY A 177 -7.23 10.14 -20.27
CA GLY A 177 -6.17 10.78 -21.05
C GLY A 177 -4.73 10.55 -20.57
N LYS A 178 -4.54 9.91 -19.41
CA LYS A 178 -3.23 9.73 -18.75
C LYS A 178 -2.68 8.31 -18.85
N LEU A 179 -3.52 7.32 -19.17
CA LEU A 179 -3.15 5.90 -19.27
C LEU A 179 -2.85 5.52 -20.73
N ARG A 180 -1.77 4.77 -20.94
CA ARG A 180 -1.49 3.99 -22.14
C ARG A 180 -1.36 2.52 -21.80
N VAL A 181 -1.82 1.64 -22.67
CA VAL A 181 -1.74 0.18 -22.47
C VAL A 181 -0.87 -0.43 -23.57
N PHE A 182 0.09 -1.23 -23.15
CA PHE A 182 0.95 -2.00 -24.03
C PHE A 182 0.67 -3.49 -23.81
N VAL A 183 0.30 -4.21 -24.85
CA VAL A 183 0.10 -5.65 -24.78
C VAL A 183 1.24 -6.34 -25.53
N SER A 184 1.97 -7.20 -24.80
CA SER A 184 2.99 -8.08 -25.37
C SER A 184 2.37 -9.45 -25.59
N ASP A 185 1.96 -9.72 -26.86
CA ASP A 185 1.33 -10.97 -27.24
C ASP A 185 2.36 -12.01 -27.73
N ASN A 186 2.73 -12.90 -26.83
CA ASN A 186 3.64 -14.00 -27.11
C ASN A 186 2.95 -15.17 -27.84
N GLY A 187 1.62 -15.22 -27.85
CA GLY A 187 0.82 -16.20 -28.57
C GLY A 187 0.58 -15.84 -30.03
N LYS A 188 0.77 -14.57 -30.40
CA LYS A 188 0.48 -13.98 -31.74
C LYS A 188 -0.98 -14.11 -32.19
N THR A 189 -1.88 -14.17 -31.23
CA THR A 189 -3.30 -14.50 -31.46
C THR A 189 -4.22 -13.30 -31.35
N LEU A 190 -3.75 -12.19 -30.75
CA LEU A 190 -4.54 -10.96 -30.65
C LEU A 190 -4.47 -10.14 -31.94
N GLU A 191 -5.62 -9.61 -32.37
CA GLU A 191 -5.67 -8.63 -33.43
C GLU A 191 -5.49 -7.21 -32.90
N PRO A 192 -4.87 -6.29 -33.68
CA PRO A 192 -4.71 -4.90 -33.27
C PRO A 192 -6.06 -4.23 -33.01
N GLU A 193 -6.19 -3.54 -31.90
CA GLU A 193 -7.36 -2.71 -31.60
C GLU A 193 -7.20 -1.30 -32.17
N ASN A 194 -8.28 -0.74 -32.74
CA ASN A 194 -8.31 0.65 -33.22
C ASN A 194 -8.53 1.66 -32.08
N ILE A 195 -7.78 1.49 -30.98
CA ILE A 195 -7.81 2.40 -29.84
C ILE A 195 -6.42 3.01 -29.73
N PRO A 196 -6.25 4.33 -29.93
CA PRO A 196 -4.93 4.98 -29.96
C PRO A 196 -4.10 4.77 -28.66
N GLN A 197 -4.77 4.54 -27.54
CA GLN A 197 -4.14 4.33 -26.23
C GLN A 197 -3.68 2.88 -26.02
N ILE A 198 -4.05 1.94 -26.90
CA ILE A 198 -3.70 0.51 -26.80
C ILE A 198 -2.75 0.16 -27.93
N GLN A 199 -1.60 -0.42 -27.57
CA GLN A 199 -0.61 -0.94 -28.54
C GLN A 199 -0.39 -2.43 -28.29
N ILE A 200 -0.70 -3.26 -29.27
CA ILE A 200 -0.45 -4.70 -29.25
C ILE A 200 0.81 -5.01 -30.06
N ARG A 201 1.79 -5.67 -29.44
CA ARG A 201 3.00 -6.17 -30.10
C ARG A 201 2.99 -7.68 -30.07
N LYS A 202 3.05 -8.28 -31.25
CA LYS A 202 3.28 -9.72 -31.44
C LYS A 202 4.79 -9.97 -31.37
N ASN A 203 5.28 -10.69 -30.36
CA ASN A 203 6.69 -10.97 -30.23
C ASN A 203 7.14 -12.02 -31.28
N LYS A 204 8.39 -11.90 -31.72
CA LYS A 204 8.98 -12.81 -32.71
C LYS A 204 9.22 -14.21 -32.16
#